data_f3e6db0cd55a28622a64bd1ede525ccd
#
_entry.id   f3e6db0cd55a28622a64bd1ede525ccd
#
_cell.length_a   1.000
_cell.length_b   1.000
_cell.length_c   1.000
_cell.angle_alpha   90.00
_cell.angle_beta   90.00
_cell.angle_gamma   90.00
#
_symmetry.space_group_name_H-M   'P 1'
#
loop_
_entity.id
_entity.type
_entity.pdbx_description
1 polymer ?
#
loop_
_entity_poly.entity_id
_entity_poly.type
_entity_poly.pdbx_seq_one_letter_code
_entity_poly.pdbx_strand_id
1 'polypeptide(L)'
;MANTGHSFHLLRIEKQSGWPQIDHLFVRKFSMTVQIGWRGTTVDVLGNLPAVGEKAPAFVLTTDDLDEISLLDFAGQKLVLNIFPSIDTPTCATSTRRFNEELAALENTVVLCVSADLPFAQKRFCGSEGLDRVKTASTFRSTFSDDYGVTVLTGIRRGLTARAVVVIDGDGIVRHVELVKEVSTEPDYAAALAAL
;
A
#
# COMPACT_ATOMS: atom_id res chain seq x y z
N MET A 1 11.43 44.71 54.90
CA MET A 1 11.34 43.25 54.63
C MET A 1 9.94 42.98 54.18
N ALA A 2 9.69 42.98 52.87
CA ALA A 2 8.36 42.82 52.32
C ALA A 2 8.35 41.54 51.48
N ASN A 3 7.50 40.60 51.89
CA ASN A 3 7.25 39.31 51.29
C ASN A 3 6.13 39.50 50.25
N THR A 4 6.44 39.40 48.97
CA THR A 4 5.46 39.46 47.89
C THR A 4 5.12 38.04 47.42
N GLY A 5 4.02 37.50 47.99
CA GLY A 5 3.43 36.24 47.52
C GLY A 5 2.76 36.43 46.16
N HIS A 6 3.22 35.69 45.16
CA HIS A 6 2.52 35.56 43.88
C HIS A 6 1.47 34.46 43.98
N SER A 7 0.22 34.87 43.99
CA SER A 7 -0.93 33.97 43.92
C SER A 7 -1.14 33.53 42.48
N PHE A 8 -0.93 32.25 42.21
CA PHE A 8 -1.32 31.65 40.92
C PHE A 8 -2.83 31.43 40.93
N HIS A 9 -3.54 32.24 40.12
CA HIS A 9 -4.94 32.00 39.80
C HIS A 9 -5.03 30.86 38.80
N LEU A 10 -5.51 29.70 39.26
CA LEU A 10 -5.94 28.60 38.39
C LEU A 10 -7.22 29.02 37.68
N LEU A 11 -7.12 29.33 36.40
CA LEU A 11 -8.27 29.48 35.51
C LEU A 11 -8.98 28.14 35.36
N ARG A 12 -10.13 28.04 36.00
CA ARG A 12 -11.06 26.91 35.87
C ARG A 12 -11.72 27.01 34.51
N ILE A 13 -11.29 26.18 33.54
CA ILE A 13 -11.95 26.07 32.24
C ILE A 13 -13.23 25.27 32.47
N GLU A 14 -14.37 25.95 32.49
CA GLU A 14 -15.69 25.30 32.45
C GLU A 14 -15.85 24.59 31.10
N LYS A 15 -16.14 23.28 31.15
CA LYS A 15 -16.54 22.50 29.98
C LYS A 15 -17.85 23.06 29.41
N GLN A 16 -17.79 23.83 28.34
CA GLN A 16 -18.95 24.08 27.51
C GLN A 16 -19.30 22.79 26.74
N SER A 17 -20.36 22.13 27.17
CA SER A 17 -21.00 21.01 26.51
C SER A 17 -21.72 21.52 25.26
N GLY A 18 -21.09 21.40 24.08
CA GLY A 18 -21.69 21.90 22.84
C GLY A 18 -21.06 21.40 21.56
N TRP A 19 -20.30 20.31 21.61
CA TRP A 19 -19.91 19.62 20.38
C TRP A 19 -21.03 18.64 19.99
N PRO A 20 -21.53 18.69 18.72
CA PRO A 20 -22.44 17.67 18.25
C PRO A 20 -21.75 16.32 18.44
N GLN A 21 -22.46 15.38 19.05
CA GLN A 21 -22.08 13.98 19.10
C GLN A 21 -21.97 13.54 17.63
N ILE A 22 -20.74 13.49 17.12
CA ILE A 22 -20.47 12.79 15.87
C ILE A 22 -20.72 11.34 16.21
N ASP A 23 -21.89 10.84 15.84
CA ASP A 23 -22.20 9.42 15.84
C ASP A 23 -21.13 8.74 15.01
N HIS A 24 -20.13 8.19 15.72
CA HIS A 24 -19.20 7.24 15.18
C HIS A 24 -19.94 5.93 14.88
N LEU A 25 -20.86 5.97 13.93
CA LEU A 25 -21.21 4.82 13.12
C LEU A 25 -20.02 4.54 12.19
N PHE A 26 -18.87 4.32 12.81
CA PHE A 26 -17.84 3.53 12.21
C PHE A 26 -18.45 2.13 12.06
N VAL A 27 -19.04 1.86 10.91
CA VAL A 27 -19.20 0.50 10.44
C VAL A 27 -17.79 -0.08 10.52
N ARG A 28 -17.50 -0.82 11.60
CA ARG A 28 -16.34 -1.71 11.66
C ARG A 28 -16.57 -2.69 10.50
N LYS A 29 -16.01 -2.35 9.34
CA LYS A 29 -15.76 -3.34 8.31
C LYS A 29 -15.02 -4.44 9.08
N PHE A 30 -15.64 -5.61 9.23
CA PHE A 30 -15.01 -6.74 9.88
C PHE A 30 -13.70 -6.99 9.14
N SER A 31 -12.62 -6.47 9.68
CA SER A 31 -11.30 -6.62 9.10
C SER A 31 -10.87 -8.05 9.39
N MET A 32 -10.87 -8.88 8.37
CA MET A 32 -10.30 -10.23 8.49
C MET A 32 -8.79 -10.10 8.56
N THR A 33 -8.23 -10.43 9.71
CA THR A 33 -6.77 -10.48 9.88
C THR A 33 -6.26 -11.83 9.38
N VAL A 34 -5.26 -11.80 8.51
CA VAL A 34 -4.59 -12.98 7.98
C VAL A 34 -3.15 -13.02 8.48
N GLN A 35 -2.66 -14.20 8.86
CA GLN A 35 -1.28 -14.40 9.27
C GLN A 35 -0.42 -14.83 8.08
N ILE A 36 0.73 -14.19 7.93
CA ILE A 36 1.74 -14.53 6.93
C ILE A 36 3.11 -14.70 7.60
N GLY A 37 3.97 -15.51 6.96
CA GLY A 37 5.35 -15.70 7.37
C GLY A 37 6.25 -14.54 6.95
N TRP A 38 7.25 -14.23 7.76
CA TRP A 38 8.29 -13.27 7.45
C TRP A 38 9.62 -13.65 8.10
N ARG A 39 10.46 -14.38 7.37
CA ARG A 39 11.79 -14.85 7.82
C ARG A 39 11.73 -15.55 9.17
N GLY A 40 10.89 -16.59 9.27
CA GLY A 40 10.75 -17.41 10.46
C GLY A 40 9.92 -16.80 11.59
N THR A 41 9.33 -15.62 11.39
CA THR A 41 8.33 -15.01 12.29
C THR A 41 6.99 -14.93 11.61
N THR A 42 5.90 -14.84 12.38
CA THR A 42 4.56 -14.61 11.86
C THR A 42 4.14 -13.16 12.14
N VAL A 43 3.50 -12.52 11.17
CA VAL A 43 2.92 -11.19 11.32
C VAL A 43 1.46 -11.21 10.88
N ASP A 44 0.64 -10.35 11.49
CA ASP A 44 -0.76 -10.16 11.10
C ASP A 44 -0.84 -9.08 10.03
N VAL A 45 -1.67 -9.32 9.02
CA VAL A 45 -1.98 -8.42 7.91
C VAL A 45 -3.49 -8.21 7.87
N LEU A 46 -3.97 -7.08 7.40
CA LEU A 46 -5.41 -6.78 7.28
C LEU A 46 -6.18 -7.86 6.50
N GLY A 47 -5.64 -8.38 5.40
CA GLY A 47 -6.17 -9.55 4.69
C GLY A 47 -7.44 -9.33 3.87
N ASN A 48 -8.04 -8.14 3.86
CA ASN A 48 -9.22 -7.83 3.04
C ASN A 48 -8.82 -7.43 1.62
N LEU A 49 -8.17 -8.35 0.88
CA LEU A 49 -7.81 -8.07 -0.50
C LEU A 49 -9.07 -7.92 -1.38
N PRO A 50 -8.96 -7.16 -2.50
CA PRO A 50 -10.07 -7.04 -3.45
C PRO A 50 -10.50 -8.40 -4.00
N ALA A 51 -11.80 -8.61 -4.20
CA ALA A 51 -12.30 -9.88 -4.71
C ALA A 51 -12.18 -9.95 -6.25
N VAL A 52 -11.77 -11.11 -6.76
CA VAL A 52 -11.74 -11.38 -8.21
C VAL A 52 -13.16 -11.28 -8.78
N GLY A 53 -13.32 -10.57 -9.89
CA GLY A 53 -14.58 -10.31 -10.56
C GLY A 53 -15.28 -9.02 -10.11
N GLU A 54 -14.81 -8.36 -9.07
CA GLU A 54 -15.36 -7.09 -8.60
C GLU A 54 -14.53 -5.88 -9.07
N LYS A 55 -15.08 -4.69 -8.94
CA LYS A 55 -14.36 -3.43 -9.17
C LYS A 55 -13.23 -3.30 -8.17
N ALA A 56 -12.03 -2.97 -8.66
CA ALA A 56 -10.91 -2.65 -7.81
C ALA A 56 -11.22 -1.41 -6.94
N PRO A 57 -10.80 -1.38 -5.67
CA PRO A 57 -10.88 -0.17 -4.86
C PRO A 57 -10.18 1.00 -5.53
N ALA A 58 -10.80 2.18 -5.52
CA ALA A 58 -10.15 3.39 -5.98
C ALA A 58 -8.93 3.70 -5.09
N PHE A 59 -7.89 4.22 -5.71
CA PHE A 59 -6.70 4.68 -4.99
C PHE A 59 -6.17 5.99 -5.56
N VAL A 60 -5.41 6.69 -4.73
CA VAL A 60 -4.51 7.77 -5.13
C VAL A 60 -3.17 7.50 -4.46
N LEU A 61 -2.10 7.45 -5.25
CA LEU A 61 -0.73 7.18 -4.82
C LEU A 61 0.19 8.33 -5.23
N THR A 62 1.38 8.39 -4.68
CA THR A 62 2.37 9.43 -5.02
C THR A 62 3.47 8.86 -5.91
N THR A 63 3.66 9.43 -7.08
CA THR A 63 4.72 9.07 -8.02
C THR A 63 6.10 9.52 -7.55
N ASP A 64 7.15 9.11 -8.25
CA ASP A 64 8.53 9.49 -7.98
C ASP A 64 8.84 10.98 -8.23
N ASP A 65 7.98 11.68 -8.98
CA ASP A 65 8.03 13.13 -9.17
C ASP A 65 7.12 13.92 -8.20
N LEU A 66 6.54 13.23 -7.21
CA LEU A 66 5.61 13.76 -6.20
C LEU A 66 4.22 14.13 -6.71
N ASP A 67 3.90 13.80 -7.96
CA ASP A 67 2.57 13.93 -8.52
C ASP A 67 1.63 12.82 -7.97
N GLU A 68 0.34 13.00 -8.15
CA GLU A 68 -0.64 11.98 -7.82
C GLU A 68 -0.95 11.11 -9.03
N ILE A 69 -1.10 9.80 -8.79
CA ILE A 69 -1.57 8.82 -9.76
C ILE A 69 -2.71 8.01 -9.14
N SER A 70 -3.78 7.81 -9.89
CA SER A 70 -5.00 7.14 -9.44
C SER A 70 -5.32 5.92 -10.30
N LEU A 71 -6.28 5.08 -9.86
CA LEU A 71 -6.79 3.98 -10.67
C LEU A 71 -7.35 4.45 -12.02
N LEU A 72 -7.95 5.64 -12.07
CA LEU A 72 -8.54 6.19 -13.30
C LEU A 72 -7.52 6.51 -14.39
N ASP A 73 -6.28 6.77 -14.03
CA ASP A 73 -5.20 7.06 -15.00
C ASP A 73 -4.80 5.82 -15.82
N PHE A 74 -5.30 4.63 -15.42
CA PHE A 74 -5.10 3.36 -16.12
C PHE A 74 -6.35 2.86 -16.85
N ALA A 75 -7.40 3.69 -16.96
CA ALA A 75 -8.63 3.28 -17.65
C ALA A 75 -8.33 2.82 -19.11
N GLY A 76 -8.87 1.67 -19.48
CA GLY A 76 -8.62 1.03 -20.78
C GLY A 76 -7.31 0.25 -20.88
N GLN A 77 -6.47 0.25 -19.85
CA GLN A 77 -5.21 -0.51 -19.76
C GLN A 77 -5.32 -1.64 -18.75
N LYS A 78 -4.59 -2.72 -18.97
CA LYS A 78 -4.36 -3.75 -17.94
C LYS A 78 -3.36 -3.23 -16.92
N LEU A 79 -3.65 -3.36 -15.64
CA LEU A 79 -2.81 -2.88 -14.54
C LEU A 79 -2.39 -4.04 -13.65
N VAL A 80 -1.09 -4.23 -13.47
CA VAL A 80 -0.52 -5.15 -12.49
C VAL A 80 0.02 -4.33 -11.33
N LEU A 81 -0.57 -4.49 -10.15
CA LEU A 81 -0.05 -3.94 -8.91
C LEU A 81 0.94 -4.95 -8.30
N ASN A 82 2.22 -4.65 -8.34
CA ASN A 82 3.27 -5.39 -7.63
C ASN A 82 3.51 -4.70 -6.29
N ILE A 83 2.87 -5.20 -5.24
CA ILE A 83 2.87 -4.61 -3.89
C ILE A 83 3.93 -5.32 -3.05
N PHE A 84 4.77 -4.57 -2.34
CA PHE A 84 5.83 -5.15 -1.52
C PHE A 84 6.28 -4.23 -0.38
N PRO A 85 6.96 -4.77 0.66
CA PRO A 85 7.35 -4.01 1.85
C PRO A 85 8.28 -2.83 1.60
N SER A 86 9.35 -3.05 0.82
CA SER A 86 10.34 -2.01 0.50
C SER A 86 11.20 -2.40 -0.70
N ILE A 87 11.40 -1.46 -1.60
CA ILE A 87 12.23 -1.60 -2.79
C ILE A 87 13.70 -1.93 -2.43
N ASP A 88 14.15 -1.50 -1.26
CA ASP A 88 15.52 -1.73 -0.77
C ASP A 88 15.71 -3.12 -0.13
N THR A 89 14.77 -4.07 -0.31
CA THR A 89 14.95 -5.46 0.13
C THR A 89 15.21 -6.40 -1.06
N PRO A 90 16.05 -7.45 -0.91
CA PRO A 90 16.50 -8.29 -2.03
C PRO A 90 15.35 -8.88 -2.87
N THR A 91 14.35 -9.50 -2.21
CA THR A 91 13.22 -10.12 -2.91
C THR A 91 12.34 -9.09 -3.63
N CYS A 92 12.14 -7.89 -3.04
CA CYS A 92 11.37 -6.83 -3.68
C CYS A 92 12.10 -6.29 -4.91
N ALA A 93 13.41 -6.05 -4.78
CA ALA A 93 14.26 -5.66 -5.91
C ALA A 93 14.20 -6.69 -7.05
N THR A 94 14.31 -7.99 -6.71
CA THR A 94 14.20 -9.07 -7.71
C THR A 94 12.82 -9.08 -8.38
N SER A 95 11.73 -8.98 -7.61
CA SER A 95 10.38 -8.98 -8.21
C SER A 95 10.17 -7.77 -9.12
N THR A 96 10.69 -6.60 -8.77
CA THR A 96 10.58 -5.41 -9.62
C THR A 96 11.33 -5.59 -10.94
N ARG A 97 12.55 -6.15 -10.93
CA ARG A 97 13.30 -6.46 -12.15
C ARG A 97 12.55 -7.46 -13.04
N ARG A 98 12.03 -8.56 -12.45
CA ARG A 98 11.26 -9.55 -13.19
C ARG A 98 10.01 -8.98 -13.83
N PHE A 99 9.25 -8.19 -13.10
CA PHE A 99 8.08 -7.51 -13.66
C PHE A 99 8.48 -6.54 -14.78
N ASN A 100 9.61 -5.84 -14.66
CA ASN A 100 10.12 -4.98 -15.72
C ASN A 100 10.47 -5.77 -16.99
N GLU A 101 11.00 -6.97 -16.85
CA GLU A 101 11.41 -7.82 -17.98
C GLU A 101 10.22 -8.56 -18.62
N GLU A 102 9.40 -9.22 -17.82
CA GLU A 102 8.40 -10.19 -18.29
C GLU A 102 7.04 -9.57 -18.62
N LEU A 103 6.52 -8.67 -17.76
CA LEU A 103 5.14 -8.19 -17.86
C LEU A 103 5.01 -6.80 -18.46
N ALA A 104 5.90 -5.89 -18.13
CA ALA A 104 5.83 -4.53 -18.62
C ALA A 104 6.12 -4.40 -20.13
N ALA A 105 6.60 -5.46 -20.79
CA ALA A 105 6.78 -5.53 -22.24
C ALA A 105 5.49 -5.90 -22.99
N LEU A 106 4.42 -6.30 -22.30
CA LEU A 106 3.16 -6.68 -22.93
C LEU A 106 2.37 -5.44 -23.38
N GLU A 107 1.74 -5.57 -24.54
CA GLU A 107 0.92 -4.48 -25.07
C GLU A 107 -0.23 -4.12 -24.13
N ASN A 108 -0.50 -2.81 -24.03
CA ASN A 108 -1.58 -2.25 -23.21
C ASN A 108 -1.56 -2.70 -21.74
N THR A 109 -0.36 -2.95 -21.20
CA THR A 109 -0.16 -3.41 -19.83
C THR A 109 0.78 -2.47 -19.08
N VAL A 110 0.37 -2.05 -17.89
CA VAL A 110 1.19 -1.25 -16.98
C VAL A 110 1.48 -2.05 -15.72
N VAL A 111 2.73 -2.07 -15.29
CA VAL A 111 3.12 -2.58 -13.97
C VAL A 111 3.39 -1.39 -13.06
N LEU A 112 2.65 -1.32 -11.95
CA LEU A 112 2.82 -0.33 -10.90
C LEU A 112 3.37 -1.01 -9.65
N CYS A 113 4.61 -0.70 -9.32
CA CYS A 113 5.29 -1.18 -8.13
C CYS A 113 4.94 -0.27 -6.95
N VAL A 114 4.30 -0.83 -5.91
CA VAL A 114 3.72 -0.08 -4.81
C VAL A 114 4.32 -0.49 -3.48
N SER A 115 4.79 0.49 -2.69
CA SER A 115 5.32 0.28 -1.35
C SER A 115 5.14 1.53 -0.47
N ALA A 116 5.45 1.40 0.82
CA ALA A 116 5.47 2.53 1.74
C ALA A 116 6.79 3.34 1.68
N ASP A 117 7.73 2.96 0.82
CA ASP A 117 8.95 3.73 0.60
C ASP A 117 8.61 5.15 0.14
N LEU A 118 9.43 6.11 0.51
CA LEU A 118 9.29 7.46 -0.02
C LEU A 118 9.61 7.48 -1.52
N PRO A 119 8.94 8.34 -2.30
CA PRO A 119 9.16 8.47 -3.75
C PRO A 119 10.63 8.62 -4.16
N PHE A 120 11.41 9.31 -3.34
CA PHE A 120 12.84 9.51 -3.57
C PHE A 120 13.66 8.21 -3.57
N ALA A 121 13.32 7.25 -2.68
CA ALA A 121 13.97 5.95 -2.64
C ALA A 121 13.61 5.11 -3.86
N GLN A 122 12.34 5.11 -4.25
CA GLN A 122 11.85 4.43 -5.45
C GLN A 122 12.52 4.98 -6.72
N LYS A 123 12.57 6.32 -6.87
CA LYS A 123 13.24 6.99 -7.99
C LYS A 123 14.74 6.63 -8.07
N ARG A 124 15.44 6.69 -6.95
CA ARG A 124 16.85 6.33 -6.86
C ARG A 124 17.08 4.88 -7.30
N PHE A 125 16.26 3.95 -6.82
CA PHE A 125 16.37 2.53 -7.16
C PHE A 125 16.16 2.30 -8.65
N CYS A 126 15.03 2.73 -9.23
CA CYS A 126 14.72 2.55 -10.64
C CYS A 126 15.79 3.19 -11.54
N GLY A 127 16.27 4.38 -11.20
CA GLY A 127 17.33 5.06 -11.93
C GLY A 127 18.67 4.32 -11.88
N SER A 128 19.04 3.77 -10.71
CA SER A 128 20.31 3.00 -10.57
C SER A 128 20.28 1.64 -11.26
N GLU A 129 19.09 1.04 -11.41
CA GLU A 129 18.88 -0.28 -12.02
C GLU A 129 18.48 -0.22 -13.50
N GLY A 130 18.24 0.97 -14.06
CA GLY A 130 17.80 1.15 -15.44
C GLY A 130 16.41 0.57 -15.73
N LEU A 131 15.49 0.60 -14.74
CA LEU A 131 14.14 0.08 -14.89
C LEU A 131 13.22 1.17 -15.44
N ASP A 132 12.90 1.08 -16.73
CA ASP A 132 12.15 2.07 -17.50
C ASP A 132 10.73 1.61 -17.90
N ARG A 133 10.41 0.32 -17.71
CA ARG A 133 9.13 -0.27 -18.12
C ARG A 133 8.12 -0.40 -17.00
N VAL A 134 8.56 -0.38 -15.74
CA VAL A 134 7.67 -0.34 -14.58
C VAL A 134 7.53 1.09 -14.08
N LYS A 135 6.36 1.39 -13.52
CA LYS A 135 6.15 2.61 -12.75
C LYS A 135 6.26 2.31 -11.26
N THR A 136 6.66 3.28 -10.47
CA THR A 136 6.66 3.18 -9.00
C THR A 136 5.72 4.21 -8.39
N ALA A 137 5.08 3.85 -7.28
CA ALA A 137 4.25 4.76 -6.52
C ALA A 137 4.28 4.43 -5.02
N SER A 138 4.26 5.48 -4.21
CA SER A 138 4.34 5.40 -2.76
C SER A 138 2.98 5.51 -2.10
N THR A 139 2.79 4.72 -1.02
CA THR A 139 1.60 4.79 -0.17
C THR A 139 1.75 5.77 1.00
N PHE A 140 2.86 6.50 1.12
CA PHE A 140 3.25 7.25 2.33
C PHE A 140 2.22 8.30 2.79
N ARG A 141 1.30 8.72 1.92
CA ARG A 141 0.19 9.65 2.25
C ARG A 141 -1.16 9.16 1.70
N SER A 142 -1.33 7.83 1.59
CA SER A 142 -2.50 7.19 1.00
C SER A 142 -3.09 6.14 1.94
N THR A 143 -4.39 5.89 1.83
CA THR A 143 -5.08 4.78 2.50
C THR A 143 -4.98 3.45 1.73
N PHE A 144 -4.28 3.43 0.59
CA PHE A 144 -4.16 2.28 -0.30
C PHE A 144 -3.89 0.96 0.42
N SER A 145 -2.93 0.96 1.36
CA SER A 145 -2.51 -0.28 2.05
C SER A 145 -3.65 -0.89 2.86
N ASP A 146 -4.52 -0.05 3.44
CA ASP A 146 -5.70 -0.48 4.19
C ASP A 146 -6.83 -0.89 3.25
N ASP A 147 -7.07 -0.14 2.18
CA ASP A 147 -8.13 -0.38 1.20
C ASP A 147 -7.90 -1.67 0.41
N TYR A 148 -6.64 -2.02 0.17
CA TYR A 148 -6.20 -3.27 -0.48
C TYR A 148 -5.88 -4.39 0.50
N GLY A 149 -6.05 -4.16 1.81
CA GLY A 149 -5.89 -5.18 2.84
C GLY A 149 -4.47 -5.68 3.06
N VAL A 150 -3.46 -4.91 2.66
CA VAL A 150 -2.05 -5.34 2.66
C VAL A 150 -1.22 -4.74 3.80
N THR A 151 -1.83 -3.95 4.70
CA THR A 151 -1.12 -3.34 5.83
C THR A 151 -0.67 -4.41 6.83
N VAL A 152 0.61 -4.44 7.16
CA VAL A 152 1.17 -5.23 8.24
C VAL A 152 0.82 -4.57 9.58
N LEU A 153 0.14 -5.31 10.46
CA LEU A 153 -0.43 -4.78 11.70
C LEU A 153 0.46 -4.99 12.93
N THR A 154 1.31 -6.03 12.90
CA THR A 154 2.06 -6.46 14.09
C THR A 154 3.57 -6.57 13.84
N GLY A 155 4.32 -6.69 14.93
CA GLY A 155 5.77 -6.86 14.94
C GLY A 155 6.55 -5.57 14.57
N ILE A 156 7.86 -5.74 14.40
CA ILE A 156 8.80 -4.63 14.10
C ILE A 156 8.61 -4.04 12.70
N ARG A 157 7.80 -4.70 11.85
CA ARG A 157 7.53 -4.32 10.46
C ARG A 157 6.15 -3.69 10.28
N ARG A 158 5.47 -3.39 11.38
CA ARG A 158 4.16 -2.73 11.39
C ARG A 158 4.19 -1.44 10.57
N GLY A 159 3.18 -1.27 9.72
CA GLY A 159 3.04 -0.11 8.84
C GLY A 159 3.66 -0.28 7.45
N LEU A 160 4.45 -1.35 7.22
CA LEU A 160 4.83 -1.74 5.86
C LEU A 160 3.67 -2.45 5.16
N THR A 161 3.77 -2.59 3.85
CA THR A 161 2.88 -3.44 3.07
C THR A 161 3.35 -4.89 3.09
N ALA A 162 2.42 -5.84 3.07
CA ALA A 162 2.71 -7.24 2.75
C ALA A 162 3.12 -7.37 1.27
N ARG A 163 3.59 -8.55 0.86
CA ARG A 163 3.79 -8.85 -0.55
C ARG A 163 2.49 -9.37 -1.16
N ALA A 164 2.02 -8.69 -2.20
CA ALA A 164 0.81 -9.09 -2.92
C ALA A 164 0.92 -8.71 -4.41
N VAL A 165 0.18 -9.43 -5.25
CA VAL A 165 -0.02 -9.07 -6.66
C VAL A 165 -1.51 -8.96 -6.92
N VAL A 166 -1.93 -7.89 -7.59
CA VAL A 166 -3.31 -7.70 -8.05
C VAL A 166 -3.29 -7.36 -9.53
N VAL A 167 -4.03 -8.11 -10.34
CA VAL A 167 -4.22 -7.81 -11.78
C VAL A 167 -5.61 -7.24 -11.97
N ILE A 168 -5.68 -6.11 -12.67
CA ILE A 168 -6.90 -5.35 -12.94
C ILE A 168 -6.99 -5.15 -14.45
N ASP A 169 -8.14 -5.40 -15.05
CA ASP A 169 -8.36 -5.18 -16.47
C ASP A 169 -8.67 -3.72 -16.82
N GLY A 170 -8.81 -3.42 -18.13
CA GLY A 170 -9.09 -2.08 -18.63
C GLY A 170 -10.44 -1.50 -18.17
N ASP A 171 -11.35 -2.34 -17.71
CA ASP A 171 -12.64 -1.92 -17.14
C ASP A 171 -12.55 -1.70 -15.62
N GLY A 172 -11.38 -1.90 -15.03
CA GLY A 172 -11.14 -1.76 -13.58
C GLY A 172 -11.66 -2.96 -12.78
N ILE A 173 -11.84 -4.13 -13.39
CA ILE A 173 -12.25 -5.36 -12.72
C ILE A 173 -11.01 -6.17 -12.29
N VAL A 174 -11.01 -6.64 -11.07
CA VAL A 174 -9.95 -7.50 -10.54
C VAL A 174 -10.00 -8.87 -11.23
N ARG A 175 -8.88 -9.29 -11.82
CA ARG A 175 -8.74 -10.58 -12.52
C ARG A 175 -7.90 -11.60 -11.76
N HIS A 176 -6.97 -11.13 -10.94
CA HIS A 176 -6.13 -11.98 -10.12
C HIS A 176 -5.75 -11.28 -8.82
N VAL A 177 -5.63 -12.05 -7.74
CA VAL A 177 -5.15 -11.58 -6.44
C VAL A 177 -4.30 -12.66 -5.81
N GLU A 178 -3.10 -12.28 -5.40
CA GLU A 178 -2.21 -13.11 -4.59
C GLU A 178 -1.76 -12.33 -3.34
N LEU A 179 -1.95 -12.91 -2.16
CA LEU A 179 -1.22 -12.52 -0.95
C LEU A 179 -0.15 -13.59 -0.68
N VAL A 180 1.10 -13.23 -0.82
CA VAL A 180 2.21 -14.18 -0.67
C VAL A 180 2.34 -14.59 0.80
N LYS A 181 2.24 -15.91 1.05
CA LYS A 181 2.21 -16.48 2.41
C LYS A 181 3.50 -16.32 3.20
N GLU A 182 4.65 -16.24 2.52
CA GLU A 182 5.95 -15.94 3.11
C GLU A 182 6.56 -14.76 2.36
N VAL A 183 6.66 -13.60 3.01
CA VAL A 183 7.06 -12.32 2.38
C VAL A 183 8.44 -12.37 1.74
N SER A 184 9.31 -13.27 2.22
CA SER A 184 10.65 -13.45 1.65
C SER A 184 10.68 -14.31 0.37
N THR A 185 9.55 -14.85 -0.08
CA THR A 185 9.42 -15.53 -1.38
C THR A 185 8.92 -14.58 -2.46
N GLU A 186 9.23 -14.89 -3.71
CA GLU A 186 8.71 -14.18 -4.87
C GLU A 186 7.24 -14.53 -5.12
N PRO A 187 6.47 -13.63 -5.80
CA PRO A 187 5.09 -13.93 -6.20
C PRO A 187 5.04 -14.94 -7.37
N ASP A 188 3.85 -15.47 -7.65
CA ASP A 188 3.58 -16.29 -8.82
C ASP A 188 3.39 -15.43 -10.08
N TYR A 189 4.48 -15.18 -10.79
CA TYR A 189 4.47 -14.41 -12.03
C TYR A 189 3.64 -15.07 -13.13
N ALA A 190 3.66 -16.41 -13.22
CA ALA A 190 2.90 -17.15 -14.23
C ALA A 190 1.39 -16.99 -14.02
N ALA A 191 0.93 -17.04 -12.78
CA ALA A 191 -0.48 -16.78 -12.45
C ALA A 191 -0.90 -15.34 -12.77
N ALA A 192 -0.04 -14.36 -12.50
CA ALA A 192 -0.29 -12.96 -12.86
C ALA A 192 -0.38 -12.78 -14.39
N LEU A 193 0.53 -13.39 -15.15
CA LEU A 193 0.52 -13.41 -16.63
C LEU A 193 -0.75 -14.04 -17.18
N ALA A 194 -1.17 -15.19 -16.64
CA ALA A 194 -2.35 -15.91 -17.12
C ALA A 194 -3.67 -15.13 -16.90
N ALA A 195 -3.66 -14.10 -16.05
CA ALA A 195 -4.82 -13.26 -15.76
C ALA A 195 -4.90 -12.00 -16.64
N LEU A 196 -3.91 -11.76 -17.50
CA LEU A 196 -3.87 -10.66 -18.47
C LEU A 196 -4.53 -11.10 -19.79
#